data_f5b5b1c769c4263bc7ced0836ff867b1
#
_entry.id   f5b5b1c769c4263bc7ced0836ff867b1
#
_cell.length_a   1.000
_cell.length_b   1.000
_cell.length_c   1.000
_cell.angle_alpha   90.00
_cell.angle_beta   90.00
_cell.angle_gamma   90.00
#
_symmetry.space_group_name_H-M   'P 1'
#
loop_
_entity.id
_entity.type
_entity.pdbx_description
1 polymer ?
#
loop_
_entity_poly.entity_id
_entity_poly.type
_entity_poly.pdbx_seq_one_letter_code
_entity_poly.pdbx_strand_id
1 'polypeptide(L)'
;MSHIAWLGKKSPFCGNVTYGLCTTEALRRRGHSVSFIHFNTPPAGLGRHDSNEDESPTSLAAALADESAEVVTLPYLVKSQVYTIPSPGAQRELRESLERLRPDLVHASLTLSPLDFRLPDLCQQLGLPLVATFHPAFDAGLRNLTAGTQQLTYQLYAPSLARFDRVIVFSALQADLLERLGVRRERLAVIPNGVDTNLWTPAPHFDSPSLAELRHQFEGRRVFLYMGRLSTEKNVEALLRAWRLVRPEGCVLLIVGDGPLRGLLQSQAENDVIWWGYEASLPRRVALLQLAEVFLLPSLVEGLSLALLEAMATGTACVATDAGADGEVLQGGAGIVISTQGVTTQLRTLLPVLRDQPVLTAELGLRARARVQERYTLERNIDALEKLYAELTLQTIAV
;
A
#
# COMPACT_ATOMS: atom_id res chain seq x y z
N MET A 1 6.86 4.88 26.11
CA MET A 1 5.55 4.33 25.70
C MET A 1 4.63 5.51 25.51
N SER A 2 3.91 5.58 24.38
CA SER A 2 3.04 6.72 24.07
C SER A 2 1.65 6.21 23.72
N HIS A 3 0.64 7.03 23.97
CA HIS A 3 -0.70 6.82 23.51
C HIS A 3 -0.92 7.56 22.18
N ILE A 4 -1.21 6.83 21.11
CA ILE A 4 -1.33 7.34 19.75
C ILE A 4 -2.80 7.27 19.31
N ALA A 5 -3.39 8.42 18.96
CA ALA A 5 -4.67 8.44 18.25
C ALA A 5 -4.40 8.28 16.75
N TRP A 6 -4.69 7.09 16.22
CA TRP A 6 -4.49 6.77 14.82
C TRP A 6 -5.76 6.98 14.01
N LEU A 7 -5.77 8.02 13.18
CA LEU A 7 -6.86 8.26 12.24
C LEU A 7 -6.55 7.59 10.90
N GLY A 8 -7.39 6.63 10.45
CA GLY A 8 -7.12 5.87 9.24
C GLY A 8 -8.35 5.17 8.67
N LYS A 9 -8.14 4.33 7.64
CA LYS A 9 -9.17 3.47 7.04
C LYS A 9 -9.11 2.05 7.62
N LYS A 10 -10.27 1.43 7.82
CA LYS A 10 -10.41 -0.02 8.03
C LYS A 10 -11.08 -0.72 6.85
N SER A 11 -11.82 0.01 6.04
CA SER A 11 -12.53 -0.47 4.85
C SER A 11 -12.76 0.68 3.87
N PRO A 12 -13.05 0.40 2.57
CA PRO A 12 -12.81 -0.87 1.90
C PRO A 12 -11.31 -1.20 1.80
N PHE A 13 -10.98 -2.48 1.62
CA PHE A 13 -9.60 -2.96 1.67
C PHE A 13 -8.72 -2.34 0.56
N CYS A 14 -7.57 -1.82 0.94
CA CYS A 14 -6.58 -1.22 0.04
C CYS A 14 -5.21 -1.12 0.75
N GLY A 15 -4.16 -0.71 0.04
CA GLY A 15 -2.82 -0.54 0.61
C GLY A 15 -2.76 0.34 1.86
N ASN A 16 -3.56 1.43 1.92
CA ASN A 16 -3.65 2.27 3.11
C ASN A 16 -4.23 1.52 4.32
N VAL A 17 -5.23 0.66 4.11
CA VAL A 17 -5.79 -0.19 5.18
C VAL A 17 -4.75 -1.18 5.67
N THR A 18 -4.05 -1.88 4.76
CA THR A 18 -2.97 -2.81 5.12
C THR A 18 -1.88 -2.09 5.91
N TYR A 19 -1.41 -0.94 5.45
CA TYR A 19 -0.43 -0.12 6.16
C TYR A 19 -0.90 0.23 7.57
N GLY A 20 -2.10 0.79 7.70
CA GLY A 20 -2.65 1.21 9.00
C GLY A 20 -2.76 0.05 9.99
N LEU A 21 -3.32 -1.09 9.56
CA LEU A 21 -3.47 -2.26 10.42
C LEU A 21 -2.12 -2.87 10.84
N CYS A 22 -1.21 -3.10 9.89
CA CYS A 22 0.11 -3.67 10.20
C CYS A 22 0.94 -2.74 11.10
N THR A 23 0.93 -1.43 10.83
CA THR A 23 1.69 -0.45 11.62
C THR A 23 1.14 -0.33 13.05
N THR A 24 -0.19 -0.20 13.21
CA THR A 24 -0.79 -0.05 14.53
C THR A 24 -0.64 -1.30 15.39
N GLU A 25 -0.75 -2.48 14.78
CA GLU A 25 -0.49 -3.74 15.47
C GLU A 25 0.97 -3.87 15.91
N ALA A 26 1.93 -3.51 15.04
CA ALA A 26 3.34 -3.54 15.38
C ALA A 26 3.69 -2.55 16.50
N LEU A 27 3.09 -1.34 16.51
CA LEU A 27 3.24 -0.38 17.60
C LEU A 27 2.70 -0.91 18.93
N ARG A 28 1.54 -1.59 18.92
CA ARG A 28 0.99 -2.24 20.12
C ARG A 28 1.89 -3.33 20.66
N ARG A 29 2.42 -4.19 19.79
CA ARG A 29 3.39 -5.23 20.19
C ARG A 29 4.65 -4.65 20.85
N ARG A 30 4.99 -3.41 20.55
CA ARG A 30 6.08 -2.66 21.20
C ARG A 30 5.68 -1.91 22.47
N GLY A 31 4.42 -2.06 22.90
CA GLY A 31 3.89 -1.52 24.15
C GLY A 31 3.31 -0.11 24.05
N HIS A 32 3.09 0.42 22.84
CA HIS A 32 2.33 1.65 22.66
C HIS A 32 0.82 1.39 22.80
N SER A 33 0.11 2.35 23.41
CA SER A 33 -1.36 2.38 23.34
C SER A 33 -1.79 3.01 22.03
N VAL A 34 -2.69 2.37 21.29
CA VAL A 34 -3.18 2.89 20.00
C VAL A 34 -4.70 2.87 19.99
N SER A 35 -5.32 4.05 19.98
CA SER A 35 -6.75 4.22 19.73
C SER A 35 -6.98 4.43 18.23
N PHE A 36 -7.73 3.53 17.60
CA PHE A 36 -7.96 3.58 16.15
C PHE A 36 -9.26 4.32 15.83
N ILE A 37 -9.16 5.43 15.09
CA ILE A 37 -10.27 6.29 14.70
C ILE A 37 -10.55 6.11 13.21
N HIS A 38 -11.79 5.75 12.84
CA HIS A 38 -12.14 5.53 11.42
C HIS A 38 -13.61 5.84 11.12
N PHE A 39 -13.92 6.05 9.85
CA PHE A 39 -15.30 6.25 9.39
C PHE A 39 -16.03 4.91 9.28
N ASN A 40 -17.10 4.71 10.08
CA ASN A 40 -17.89 3.48 10.05
C ASN A 40 -19.38 3.66 10.41
N THR A 41 -19.84 4.85 10.72
CA THR A 41 -21.25 5.07 11.11
C THR A 41 -21.99 5.77 9.96
N PRO A 42 -22.82 5.06 9.17
CA PRO A 42 -23.66 5.69 8.17
C PRO A 42 -24.73 6.56 8.85
N PRO A 43 -25.19 7.65 8.23
CA PRO A 43 -26.25 8.48 8.80
C PRO A 43 -27.55 7.70 8.87
N ALA A 44 -28.29 7.84 9.97
CA ALA A 44 -29.61 7.25 10.13
C ALA A 44 -30.54 7.76 9.01
N GLY A 45 -31.05 6.88 8.17
CA GLY A 45 -32.06 7.17 7.14
C GLY A 45 -31.55 7.30 5.68
N LEU A 46 -30.28 7.23 5.39
CA LEU A 46 -29.72 7.24 4.02
C LEU A 46 -29.02 5.91 3.67
N GLY A 47 -29.74 4.81 3.89
CA GLY A 47 -29.28 3.50 3.47
C GLY A 47 -29.41 3.31 1.95
N ARG A 48 -28.56 3.89 1.14
CA ARG A 48 -28.16 3.32 -0.14
C ARG A 48 -26.85 2.55 0.09
N HIS A 49 -27.00 1.31 0.49
CA HIS A 49 -25.98 0.30 0.24
C HIS A 49 -25.87 0.12 -1.27
N ASP A 50 -24.75 0.47 -1.85
CA ASP A 50 -24.28 -0.23 -3.04
C ASP A 50 -23.98 -1.65 -2.57
N SER A 51 -24.93 -2.56 -2.86
CA SER A 51 -25.07 -3.91 -2.32
C SER A 51 -24.06 -4.90 -2.93
N ASN A 52 -22.83 -4.51 -3.21
CA ASN A 52 -21.78 -5.38 -3.73
C ASN A 52 -20.42 -5.25 -3.02
N GLU A 53 -20.34 -4.58 -1.87
CA GLU A 53 -19.12 -4.63 -1.05
C GLU A 53 -19.36 -5.60 0.11
N ASP A 54 -18.86 -6.82 -0.04
CA ASP A 54 -18.76 -7.80 1.04
C ASP A 54 -18.02 -7.18 2.23
N GLU A 55 -18.76 -6.84 3.30
CA GLU A 55 -18.22 -6.43 4.59
C GLU A 55 -17.62 -7.60 5.39
N SER A 56 -17.35 -8.74 4.74
CA SER A 56 -16.63 -9.82 5.40
C SER A 56 -15.25 -9.30 5.81
N PRO A 57 -14.90 -9.29 7.11
CA PRO A 57 -13.57 -8.88 7.54
C PRO A 57 -12.57 -9.75 6.79
N THR A 58 -11.67 -9.11 6.05
CA THR A 58 -10.57 -9.83 5.42
C THR A 58 -9.85 -10.61 6.49
N SER A 59 -9.37 -11.82 6.17
CA SER A 59 -8.64 -12.66 7.11
C SER A 59 -7.49 -11.89 7.81
N LEU A 60 -6.91 -10.91 7.13
CA LEU A 60 -5.91 -10.01 7.70
C LEU A 60 -6.52 -9.05 8.73
N ALA A 61 -7.68 -8.44 8.45
CA ALA A 61 -8.35 -7.55 9.39
C ALA A 61 -8.87 -8.32 10.63
N ALA A 62 -9.34 -9.56 10.42
CA ALA A 62 -9.75 -10.46 11.52
C ALA A 62 -8.54 -10.98 12.31
N ALA A 63 -7.45 -11.31 11.65
CA ALA A 63 -6.21 -11.78 12.32
C ALA A 63 -5.49 -10.67 13.10
N LEU A 64 -5.71 -9.40 12.76
CA LEU A 64 -5.12 -8.22 13.41
C LEU A 64 -6.13 -7.48 14.32
N ALA A 65 -7.35 -7.97 14.48
CA ALA A 65 -8.34 -7.40 15.37
C ALA A 65 -8.02 -7.75 16.82
N ASP A 66 -7.32 -6.85 17.49
CA ASP A 66 -7.20 -6.89 18.95
C ASP A 66 -8.50 -6.32 19.55
N GLU A 67 -9.30 -7.19 20.21
CA GLU A 67 -10.55 -6.81 20.89
C GLU A 67 -10.33 -5.81 22.05
N SER A 68 -9.08 -5.67 22.54
CA SER A 68 -8.73 -4.75 23.61
C SER A 68 -8.46 -3.31 23.13
N ALA A 69 -8.33 -3.10 21.82
CA ALA A 69 -8.00 -1.79 21.26
C ALA A 69 -9.21 -0.85 21.28
N GLU A 70 -9.04 0.36 21.85
CA GLU A 70 -10.10 1.37 21.80
C GLU A 70 -10.32 1.83 20.35
N VAL A 71 -11.53 1.59 19.83
CA VAL A 71 -11.92 1.94 18.46
C VAL A 71 -12.98 3.05 18.52
N VAL A 72 -12.70 4.15 17.80
CA VAL A 72 -13.63 5.26 17.64
C VAL A 72 -14.17 5.28 16.23
N THR A 73 -15.49 5.39 16.09
CA THR A 73 -16.15 5.48 14.78
C THR A 73 -16.64 6.90 14.51
N LEU A 74 -16.32 7.42 13.33
CA LEU A 74 -16.79 8.73 12.88
C LEU A 74 -17.92 8.55 11.86
N PRO A 75 -18.95 9.45 11.90
CA PRO A 75 -20.05 9.41 10.95
C PRO A 75 -19.62 9.96 9.57
N TYR A 76 -20.16 9.37 8.51
CA TYR A 76 -19.89 9.79 7.13
C TYR A 76 -21.16 9.88 6.28
N LEU A 77 -21.13 10.65 5.18
CA LEU A 77 -22.17 10.73 4.17
C LEU A 77 -21.90 9.80 2.98
N VAL A 78 -20.65 9.82 2.50
CA VAL A 78 -20.20 9.00 1.36
C VAL A 78 -18.84 8.42 1.69
N LYS A 79 -18.66 7.15 1.42
CA LYS A 79 -17.37 6.45 1.58
C LYS A 79 -17.09 5.63 0.34
N SER A 80 -15.91 5.81 -0.23
CA SER A 80 -15.41 5.07 -1.38
C SER A 80 -14.02 4.51 -1.10
N GLN A 81 -13.49 3.73 -2.02
CA GLN A 81 -12.12 3.26 -1.93
C GLN A 81 -11.09 4.40 -1.96
N VAL A 82 -11.41 5.52 -2.62
CA VAL A 82 -10.48 6.63 -2.82
C VAL A 82 -10.67 7.72 -1.76
N TYR A 83 -11.90 8.17 -1.51
CA TYR A 83 -12.19 9.30 -0.64
C TYR A 83 -13.34 9.01 0.34
N THR A 84 -13.44 9.82 1.39
CA THR A 84 -14.54 9.79 2.34
C THR A 84 -15.07 11.20 2.60
N ILE A 85 -16.38 11.42 2.43
CA ILE A 85 -17.06 12.66 2.79
C ILE A 85 -17.65 12.50 4.19
N PRO A 86 -17.13 13.21 5.20
CA PRO A 86 -17.63 13.13 6.57
C PRO A 86 -19.03 13.75 6.67
N SER A 87 -19.81 13.32 7.66
CA SER A 87 -21.04 14.04 8.03
C SER A 87 -20.71 15.33 8.80
N PRO A 88 -21.65 16.27 8.91
CA PRO A 88 -21.44 17.51 9.67
C PRO A 88 -21.03 17.28 11.14
N GLY A 89 -21.41 16.17 11.76
CA GLY A 89 -21.05 15.82 13.14
C GLY A 89 -19.66 15.22 13.32
N ALA A 90 -19.00 14.78 12.25
CA ALA A 90 -17.75 14.04 12.35
C ALA A 90 -16.59 14.83 13.01
N GLN A 91 -16.51 16.13 12.75
CA GLN A 91 -15.49 16.98 13.37
C GLN A 91 -15.71 17.14 14.89
N ARG A 92 -16.96 17.27 15.31
CA ARG A 92 -17.31 17.37 16.73
C ARG A 92 -17.01 16.04 17.44
N GLU A 93 -17.43 14.93 16.87
CA GLU A 93 -17.16 13.60 17.41
C GLU A 93 -15.66 13.33 17.53
N LEU A 94 -14.86 13.72 16.52
CA LEU A 94 -13.41 13.61 16.57
C LEU A 94 -12.83 14.45 17.71
N ARG A 95 -13.28 15.69 17.90
CA ARG A 95 -12.84 16.57 18.99
C ARG A 95 -13.13 15.93 20.34
N GLU A 96 -14.38 15.58 20.60
CA GLU A 96 -14.84 14.97 21.86
C GLU A 96 -14.08 13.67 22.17
N SER A 97 -13.80 12.87 21.12
CA SER A 97 -13.00 11.66 21.25
C SER A 97 -11.55 11.95 21.63
N LEU A 98 -10.89 12.91 20.99
CA LEU A 98 -9.51 13.28 21.33
C LEU A 98 -9.40 13.88 22.74
N GLU A 99 -10.38 14.70 23.19
CA GLU A 99 -10.44 15.23 24.56
C GLU A 99 -10.64 14.13 25.61
N ARG A 100 -11.42 13.11 25.31
CA ARG A 100 -11.65 11.94 26.17
C ARG A 100 -10.43 11.00 26.20
N LEU A 101 -9.85 10.70 25.03
CA LEU A 101 -8.72 9.77 24.87
C LEU A 101 -7.43 10.32 25.46
N ARG A 102 -7.22 11.63 25.39
CA ARG A 102 -6.00 12.34 25.80
C ARG A 102 -4.72 11.67 25.27
N PRO A 103 -4.60 11.51 23.94
CA PRO A 103 -3.42 10.88 23.35
C PRO A 103 -2.19 11.81 23.49
N ASP A 104 -0.99 11.25 23.42
CA ASP A 104 0.24 12.02 23.37
C ASP A 104 0.46 12.68 22.00
N LEU A 105 -0.13 12.10 20.94
CA LEU A 105 -0.06 12.60 19.58
C LEU A 105 -1.21 12.05 18.70
N VAL A 106 -1.47 12.73 17.60
CA VAL A 106 -2.38 12.28 16.54
C VAL A 106 -1.58 11.88 15.31
N HIS A 107 -1.76 10.65 14.84
CA HIS A 107 -1.22 10.20 13.55
C HIS A 107 -2.35 10.01 12.55
N ALA A 108 -2.40 10.85 11.52
CA ALA A 108 -3.37 10.77 10.44
C ALA A 108 -2.79 10.04 9.21
N SER A 109 -3.18 8.79 9.02
CA SER A 109 -3.00 8.07 7.76
C SER A 109 -4.07 8.61 6.79
N LEU A 110 -3.72 9.67 6.02
CA LEU A 110 -4.68 10.51 5.32
C LEU A 110 -5.59 9.73 4.38
N THR A 111 -6.88 10.02 4.46
CA THR A 111 -7.93 9.22 3.80
C THR A 111 -8.56 9.91 2.59
N LEU A 112 -8.00 11.02 2.14
CA LEU A 112 -8.57 11.93 1.15
C LEU A 112 -9.99 12.37 1.55
N SER A 113 -10.07 13.01 2.71
CA SER A 113 -11.30 13.51 3.31
C SER A 113 -11.22 15.02 3.55
N PRO A 114 -12.33 15.77 3.40
CA PRO A 114 -12.40 17.16 3.86
C PRO A 114 -12.01 17.34 5.33
N LEU A 115 -12.13 16.31 6.16
CA LEU A 115 -11.70 16.34 7.56
C LEU A 115 -10.17 16.48 7.69
N ASP A 116 -9.40 15.96 6.72
CA ASP A 116 -7.94 16.04 6.73
C ASP A 116 -7.45 17.50 6.79
N PHE A 117 -8.17 18.43 6.13
CA PHE A 117 -7.86 19.87 6.12
C PHE A 117 -8.20 20.58 7.44
N ARG A 118 -8.98 19.95 8.32
CA ARG A 118 -9.37 20.50 9.63
C ARG A 118 -8.48 20.01 10.77
N LEU A 119 -7.69 18.95 10.53
CA LEU A 119 -6.83 18.35 11.55
C LEU A 119 -5.81 19.34 12.12
N PRO A 120 -5.10 20.19 11.33
CA PRO A 120 -4.13 21.12 11.89
C PRO A 120 -4.75 22.10 12.88
N ASP A 121 -5.93 22.69 12.56
CA ASP A 121 -6.61 23.61 13.47
C ASP A 121 -7.11 22.91 14.73
N LEU A 122 -7.66 21.71 14.58
CA LEU A 122 -8.16 20.92 15.70
C LEU A 122 -7.04 20.51 16.66
N CYS A 123 -5.96 19.95 16.15
CA CYS A 123 -4.84 19.51 16.98
C CYS A 123 -4.10 20.69 17.64
N GLN A 124 -3.95 21.80 16.93
CA GLN A 124 -3.41 23.05 17.51
C GLN A 124 -4.25 23.56 18.69
N GLN A 125 -5.59 23.56 18.58
CA GLN A 125 -6.49 23.96 19.67
C GLN A 125 -6.41 23.02 20.88
N LEU A 126 -6.14 21.74 20.65
CA LEU A 126 -6.01 20.72 21.71
C LEU A 126 -4.57 20.58 22.24
N GLY A 127 -3.60 21.29 21.66
CA GLY A 127 -2.19 21.18 22.04
C GLY A 127 -1.56 19.82 21.71
N LEU A 128 -2.09 19.11 20.70
CA LEU A 128 -1.66 17.77 20.30
C LEU A 128 -0.71 17.83 19.09
N PRO A 129 0.48 17.20 19.17
CA PRO A 129 1.33 16.99 18.00
C PRO A 129 0.59 16.22 16.91
N LEU A 130 0.77 16.64 15.64
CA LEU A 130 0.07 16.10 14.50
C LEU A 130 1.03 15.57 13.44
N VAL A 131 0.98 14.26 13.19
CA VAL A 131 1.72 13.58 12.12
C VAL A 131 0.77 13.15 11.02
N ALA A 132 1.18 13.32 9.76
CA ALA A 132 0.49 12.72 8.63
C ALA A 132 1.31 11.64 7.97
N THR A 133 0.69 10.54 7.48
CA THR A 133 1.22 9.71 6.41
C THR A 133 0.47 10.04 5.12
N PHE A 134 1.19 10.46 4.08
CA PHE A 134 0.62 10.91 2.82
C PHE A 134 0.78 9.84 1.74
N HIS A 135 -0.32 9.13 1.46
CA HIS A 135 -0.36 7.94 0.60
C HIS A 135 -0.58 8.15 -0.90
N PRO A 136 -1.05 9.32 -1.40
CA PRO A 136 -1.40 9.42 -2.81
C PRO A 136 -0.28 8.97 -3.73
N ALA A 137 -0.68 8.21 -4.74
CA ALA A 137 0.22 7.75 -5.79
C ALA A 137 0.73 8.94 -6.62
N PHE A 138 1.90 8.80 -7.25
CA PHE A 138 2.48 9.81 -8.11
C PHE A 138 3.32 9.19 -9.24
N ASP A 139 3.59 9.99 -10.26
CA ASP A 139 4.66 9.76 -11.22
C ASP A 139 5.43 11.08 -11.36
N ALA A 140 6.68 11.10 -10.95
CA ALA A 140 7.50 12.31 -10.91
C ALA A 140 7.66 12.97 -12.28
N GLY A 141 7.56 12.21 -13.37
CA GLY A 141 7.67 12.69 -14.75
C GLY A 141 6.37 13.24 -15.33
N LEU A 142 5.21 13.08 -14.66
CA LEU A 142 3.88 13.42 -15.20
C LEU A 142 3.63 12.84 -16.62
N ARG A 143 4.09 11.62 -16.85
CA ARG A 143 4.17 10.99 -18.18
C ARG A 143 2.85 10.42 -18.71
N ASN A 144 1.78 10.51 -17.93
CA ASN A 144 0.46 10.00 -18.29
C ASN A 144 -0.67 10.83 -17.65
N LEU A 145 -1.91 10.68 -18.18
CA LEU A 145 -3.07 11.42 -17.68
C LEU A 145 -3.38 11.12 -16.22
N THR A 146 -3.19 9.87 -15.78
CA THR A 146 -3.39 9.47 -14.39
C THR A 146 -2.43 10.22 -13.46
N ALA A 147 -1.17 10.39 -13.85
CA ALA A 147 -0.20 11.20 -13.11
C ALA A 147 -0.63 12.68 -13.02
N GLY A 148 -1.19 13.23 -14.09
CA GLY A 148 -1.74 14.59 -14.10
C GLY A 148 -2.88 14.79 -13.08
N THR A 149 -3.81 13.84 -13.00
CA THR A 149 -4.89 13.89 -11.99
C THR A 149 -4.38 13.73 -10.56
N GLN A 150 -3.38 12.90 -10.35
CA GLN A 150 -2.74 12.75 -9.03
C GLN A 150 -1.99 14.03 -8.62
N GLN A 151 -1.36 14.73 -9.55
CA GLN A 151 -0.70 16.00 -9.29
C GLN A 151 -1.65 17.05 -8.69
N LEU A 152 -2.92 17.08 -9.13
CA LEU A 152 -3.93 17.95 -8.52
C LEU A 152 -4.16 17.63 -7.04
N THR A 153 -4.14 16.36 -6.68
CA THR A 153 -4.25 15.93 -5.27
C THR A 153 -3.09 16.49 -4.45
N TYR A 154 -1.86 16.42 -4.97
CA TYR A 154 -0.69 17.00 -4.31
C TYR A 154 -0.81 18.52 -4.14
N GLN A 155 -1.21 19.24 -5.18
CA GLN A 155 -1.42 20.69 -5.13
C GLN A 155 -2.51 21.08 -4.13
N LEU A 156 -3.61 20.33 -4.05
CA LEU A 156 -4.69 20.55 -3.12
C LEU A 156 -4.24 20.34 -1.66
N TYR A 157 -3.46 19.30 -1.41
CA TYR A 157 -3.05 18.92 -0.04
C TYR A 157 -1.84 19.71 0.47
N ALA A 158 -0.93 20.15 -0.38
CA ALA A 158 0.34 20.77 0.04
C ALA A 158 0.15 21.94 1.03
N PRO A 159 -0.79 22.89 0.85
CA PRO A 159 -1.00 23.98 1.83
C PRO A 159 -1.43 23.48 3.22
N SER A 160 -2.23 22.42 3.27
CA SER A 160 -2.64 21.80 4.54
C SER A 160 -1.48 21.03 5.18
N LEU A 161 -0.75 20.22 4.38
CA LEU A 161 0.41 19.44 4.83
C LEU A 161 1.51 20.34 5.41
N ALA A 162 1.69 21.55 4.87
CA ALA A 162 2.62 22.54 5.40
C ALA A 162 2.32 22.98 6.86
N ARG A 163 1.14 22.65 7.39
CA ARG A 163 0.70 22.98 8.75
C ARG A 163 0.82 21.80 9.74
N PHE A 164 1.09 20.59 9.24
CA PHE A 164 1.37 19.43 10.09
C PHE A 164 2.76 19.56 10.74
N ASP A 165 2.95 18.99 11.92
CA ASP A 165 4.26 18.99 12.58
C ASP A 165 5.25 18.14 11.82
N ARG A 166 4.81 16.96 11.35
CA ARG A 166 5.56 16.10 10.44
C ARG A 166 4.64 15.46 9.40
N VAL A 167 5.18 15.30 8.20
CA VAL A 167 4.54 14.59 7.09
C VAL A 167 5.43 13.45 6.63
N ILE A 168 4.96 12.24 6.81
CA ILE A 168 5.64 11.02 6.37
C ILE A 168 5.33 10.80 4.89
N VAL A 169 6.37 10.57 4.13
CA VAL A 169 6.36 10.21 2.71
C VAL A 169 7.22 8.96 2.50
N PHE A 170 7.00 8.25 1.41
CA PHE A 170 7.62 6.94 1.20
C PHE A 170 8.93 6.96 0.45
N SER A 171 9.30 8.09 -0.15
CA SER A 171 10.53 8.23 -0.94
C SER A 171 11.07 9.66 -0.92
N ALA A 172 12.35 9.79 -1.28
CA ALA A 172 12.96 11.09 -1.49
C ALA A 172 12.27 11.87 -2.62
N LEU A 173 11.88 11.18 -3.70
CA LEU A 173 11.17 11.81 -4.83
C LEU A 173 9.83 12.40 -4.40
N GLN A 174 9.09 11.73 -3.54
CA GLN A 174 7.83 12.23 -2.99
C GLN A 174 8.06 13.46 -2.09
N ALA A 175 9.11 13.43 -1.27
CA ALA A 175 9.50 14.57 -0.44
C ALA A 175 9.85 15.79 -1.31
N ASP A 176 10.67 15.60 -2.35
CA ASP A 176 11.07 16.66 -3.27
C ASP A 176 9.86 17.26 -4.02
N LEU A 177 8.86 16.44 -4.34
CA LEU A 177 7.62 16.92 -4.94
C LEU A 177 6.83 17.83 -3.99
N LEU A 178 6.65 17.44 -2.74
CA LEU A 178 5.95 18.24 -1.73
C LEU A 178 6.73 19.51 -1.36
N GLU A 179 8.07 19.44 -1.31
CA GLU A 179 8.92 20.61 -1.07
C GLU A 179 8.74 21.66 -2.17
N ARG A 180 8.72 21.25 -3.44
CA ARG A 180 8.43 22.16 -4.58
C ARG A 180 7.03 22.76 -4.50
N LEU A 181 6.10 22.11 -3.83
CA LEU A 181 4.74 22.61 -3.60
C LEU A 181 4.58 23.45 -2.30
N GLY A 182 5.71 23.74 -1.61
CA GLY A 182 5.77 24.67 -0.48
C GLY A 182 5.72 24.00 0.91
N VAL A 183 5.81 22.68 1.02
CA VAL A 183 5.99 22.01 2.30
C VAL A 183 7.47 22.08 2.69
N ARG A 184 7.79 22.65 3.87
CA ARG A 184 9.19 22.81 4.31
C ARG A 184 9.86 21.46 4.50
N ARG A 185 11.12 21.31 4.07
CA ARG A 185 11.88 20.07 4.10
C ARG A 185 12.00 19.46 5.50
N GLU A 186 12.18 20.30 6.52
CA GLU A 186 12.28 19.86 7.91
C GLU A 186 10.98 19.26 8.48
N ARG A 187 9.85 19.47 7.81
CA ARG A 187 8.57 18.84 8.15
C ARG A 187 8.35 17.51 7.44
N LEU A 188 9.16 17.20 6.42
CA LEU A 188 9.05 15.97 5.65
C LEU A 188 9.95 14.88 6.24
N ALA A 189 9.36 13.73 6.56
CA ALA A 189 10.05 12.56 7.03
C ALA A 189 9.94 11.44 5.98
N VAL A 190 11.06 11.01 5.41
CA VAL A 190 11.08 9.88 4.46
C VAL A 190 11.12 8.59 5.27
N ILE A 191 9.96 7.95 5.41
CA ILE A 191 9.80 6.68 6.12
C ILE A 191 9.06 5.73 5.16
N PRO A 192 9.77 4.85 4.43
CA PRO A 192 9.16 3.92 3.49
C PRO A 192 8.20 2.95 4.19
N ASN A 193 7.25 2.42 3.46
CA ASN A 193 6.47 1.26 3.92
C ASN A 193 7.40 0.12 4.32
N GLY A 194 7.02 -0.62 5.35
CA GLY A 194 7.69 -1.84 5.77
C GLY A 194 6.86 -3.09 5.52
N VAL A 195 7.52 -4.21 5.31
CA VAL A 195 6.91 -5.53 5.18
C VAL A 195 7.46 -6.49 6.22
N ASP A 196 6.58 -7.33 6.78
CA ASP A 196 7.00 -8.39 7.72
C ASP A 196 7.74 -9.50 6.97
N THR A 197 9.07 -9.51 7.08
CA THR A 197 9.94 -10.47 6.39
C THR A 197 9.95 -11.86 7.02
N ASN A 198 9.31 -12.05 8.17
CA ASN A 198 9.08 -13.38 8.77
C ASN A 198 7.81 -14.01 8.21
N LEU A 199 6.81 -13.20 7.89
CA LEU A 199 5.58 -13.62 7.23
C LEU A 199 5.82 -13.83 5.73
N TRP A 200 6.34 -12.82 5.04
CA TRP A 200 6.67 -12.84 3.63
C TRP A 200 8.11 -13.35 3.45
N THR A 201 8.25 -14.66 3.36
CA THR A 201 9.53 -15.35 3.32
C THR A 201 9.60 -16.28 2.11
N PRO A 202 10.80 -16.58 1.58
CA PRO A 202 10.96 -17.60 0.55
C PRO A 202 10.35 -18.94 0.97
N ALA A 203 10.03 -19.76 -0.01
CA ALA A 203 9.50 -21.10 0.24
C ALA A 203 10.41 -21.88 1.21
N PRO A 204 9.86 -22.47 2.29
CA PRO A 204 10.65 -23.28 3.20
C PRO A 204 11.06 -24.62 2.55
N HIS A 205 11.95 -25.37 3.20
CA HIS A 205 12.33 -26.70 2.71
C HIS A 205 11.15 -27.68 2.60
N PHE A 206 10.15 -27.52 3.45
CA PHE A 206 8.89 -28.26 3.38
C PHE A 206 7.77 -27.30 3.03
N ASP A 207 7.06 -27.58 1.94
CA ASP A 207 5.96 -26.75 1.48
C ASP A 207 4.83 -26.68 2.51
N SER A 208 4.25 -25.50 2.67
CA SER A 208 2.97 -25.38 3.34
C SER A 208 1.89 -26.12 2.53
N PRO A 209 0.79 -26.57 3.14
CA PRO A 209 -0.31 -27.21 2.41
C PRO A 209 -0.78 -26.40 1.21
N SER A 210 -0.90 -25.08 1.37
CA SER A 210 -1.28 -24.18 0.28
C SER A 210 -0.25 -24.14 -0.84
N LEU A 211 1.04 -24.15 -0.54
CA LEU A 211 2.09 -24.13 -1.55
C LEU A 211 2.16 -25.47 -2.29
N ALA A 212 2.03 -26.60 -1.58
CA ALA A 212 2.01 -27.94 -2.19
C ALA A 212 0.84 -28.09 -3.17
N GLU A 213 -0.37 -27.63 -2.79
CA GLU A 213 -1.54 -27.59 -3.67
C GLU A 213 -1.28 -26.79 -4.94
N LEU A 214 -0.72 -25.57 -4.78
CA LEU A 214 -0.41 -24.69 -5.91
C LEU A 214 0.67 -25.28 -6.83
N ARG A 215 1.73 -25.88 -6.27
CA ARG A 215 2.78 -26.55 -7.08
C ARG A 215 2.21 -27.70 -7.91
N HIS A 216 1.29 -28.48 -7.34
CA HIS A 216 0.60 -29.52 -8.08
C HIS A 216 -0.30 -28.95 -9.19
N GLN A 217 -1.06 -27.89 -8.90
CA GLN A 217 -1.94 -27.23 -9.87
C GLN A 217 -1.15 -26.65 -11.06
N PHE A 218 0.05 -26.12 -10.82
CA PHE A 218 0.88 -25.46 -11.83
C PHE A 218 2.09 -26.32 -12.26
N GLU A 219 2.06 -27.63 -12.01
CA GLU A 219 3.15 -28.54 -12.34
C GLU A 219 3.60 -28.41 -13.80
N GLY A 220 4.92 -28.34 -14.01
CA GLY A 220 5.53 -28.18 -15.33
C GLY A 220 5.40 -26.78 -15.96
N ARG A 221 4.80 -25.81 -15.26
CA ARG A 221 4.63 -24.44 -15.76
C ARG A 221 5.35 -23.41 -14.87
N ARG A 222 6.02 -22.47 -15.48
CA ARG A 222 6.62 -21.32 -14.78
C ARG A 222 5.57 -20.24 -14.56
N VAL A 223 5.47 -19.74 -13.34
CA VAL A 223 4.42 -18.78 -12.96
C VAL A 223 4.96 -17.36 -12.98
N PHE A 224 4.36 -16.54 -13.84
CA PHE A 224 4.49 -15.09 -13.84
C PHE A 224 3.25 -14.50 -13.14
N LEU A 225 3.45 -13.67 -12.15
CA LEU A 225 2.37 -13.23 -11.25
C LEU A 225 2.16 -11.72 -11.32
N TYR A 226 0.92 -11.31 -11.45
CA TYR A 226 0.43 -10.00 -11.05
C TYR A 226 -0.46 -10.17 -9.82
N MET A 227 -0.24 -9.36 -8.78
CA MET A 227 -1.12 -9.32 -7.61
C MET A 227 -1.45 -7.88 -7.27
N GLY A 228 -2.73 -7.52 -7.39
CA GLY A 228 -3.19 -6.16 -7.11
C GLY A 228 -4.58 -5.86 -7.67
N ARG A 229 -5.01 -4.62 -7.50
CA ARG A 229 -6.31 -4.14 -7.98
C ARG A 229 -6.34 -4.05 -9.50
N LEU A 230 -7.46 -4.42 -10.11
CA LEU A 230 -7.67 -4.34 -11.55
C LEU A 230 -8.33 -3.00 -11.92
N SER A 231 -7.51 -1.97 -12.06
CA SER A 231 -7.92 -0.58 -12.32
C SER A 231 -6.96 0.10 -13.30
N THR A 232 -7.38 1.24 -13.83
CA THR A 232 -6.64 1.96 -14.89
C THR A 232 -5.22 2.30 -14.48
N GLU A 233 -5.02 2.76 -13.26
CA GLU A 233 -3.70 3.14 -12.75
C GLU A 233 -2.73 1.95 -12.63
N LYS A 234 -3.24 0.72 -12.50
CA LYS A 234 -2.42 -0.50 -12.44
C LYS A 234 -2.01 -1.05 -13.81
N ASN A 235 -2.64 -0.56 -14.88
CA ASN A 235 -2.23 -0.79 -16.28
C ASN A 235 -2.02 -2.27 -16.66
N VAL A 236 -2.83 -3.16 -16.10
CA VAL A 236 -2.76 -4.61 -16.37
C VAL A 236 -3.02 -4.92 -17.85
N GLU A 237 -3.74 -4.03 -18.53
CA GLU A 237 -3.98 -4.12 -19.97
C GLU A 237 -2.66 -4.15 -20.78
N ALA A 238 -1.66 -3.32 -20.40
CA ALA A 238 -0.36 -3.31 -21.07
C ALA A 238 0.40 -4.63 -20.87
N LEU A 239 0.29 -5.24 -19.69
CA LEU A 239 0.84 -6.56 -19.41
C LEU A 239 0.16 -7.64 -20.26
N LEU A 240 -1.15 -7.67 -20.31
CA LEU A 240 -1.91 -8.64 -21.12
C LEU A 240 -1.59 -8.51 -22.61
N ARG A 241 -1.45 -7.28 -23.12
CA ARG A 241 -1.01 -7.05 -24.51
C ARG A 241 0.39 -7.60 -24.77
N ALA A 242 1.33 -7.37 -23.86
CA ALA A 242 2.69 -7.91 -23.99
C ALA A 242 2.68 -9.43 -23.93
N TRP A 243 1.95 -10.01 -22.99
CA TRP A 243 1.80 -11.46 -22.84
C TRP A 243 1.25 -12.10 -24.10
N ARG A 244 0.16 -11.58 -24.67
CA ARG A 244 -0.44 -12.05 -25.90
C ARG A 244 0.51 -12.00 -27.11
N LEU A 245 1.38 -10.99 -27.19
CA LEU A 245 2.35 -10.84 -28.26
C LEU A 245 3.52 -11.83 -28.17
N VAL A 246 3.89 -12.24 -26.94
CA VAL A 246 5.04 -13.12 -26.69
C VAL A 246 4.60 -14.58 -26.58
N ARG A 247 3.54 -14.86 -25.84
CA ARG A 247 3.06 -16.22 -25.49
C ARG A 247 4.19 -17.12 -25.05
N PRO A 248 4.85 -16.83 -23.90
CA PRO A 248 6.05 -17.54 -23.50
C PRO A 248 5.72 -19.01 -23.21
N GLU A 249 6.28 -19.92 -24.00
CA GLU A 249 6.02 -21.35 -23.90
C GLU A 249 6.43 -21.90 -22.53
N GLY A 250 5.66 -22.83 -21.98
CA GLY A 250 5.89 -23.39 -20.65
C GLY A 250 5.60 -22.43 -19.48
N CYS A 251 5.08 -21.24 -19.77
CA CYS A 251 4.75 -20.24 -18.75
C CYS A 251 3.24 -20.02 -18.65
N VAL A 252 2.82 -19.46 -17.51
CA VAL A 252 1.45 -19.02 -17.24
C VAL A 252 1.49 -17.66 -16.58
N LEU A 253 0.58 -16.77 -16.99
CA LEU A 253 0.34 -15.51 -16.31
C LEU A 253 -0.81 -15.66 -15.31
N LEU A 254 -0.50 -15.51 -14.04
CA LEU A 254 -1.48 -15.59 -12.97
C LEU A 254 -1.86 -14.16 -12.52
N ILE A 255 -3.15 -13.84 -12.66
CA ILE A 255 -3.72 -12.55 -12.25
C ILE A 255 -4.50 -12.73 -10.96
N VAL A 256 -3.94 -12.21 -9.86
CA VAL A 256 -4.53 -12.25 -8.52
C VAL A 256 -5.05 -10.87 -8.15
N GLY A 257 -6.33 -10.78 -7.86
CA GLY A 257 -6.99 -9.54 -7.49
C GLY A 257 -8.32 -9.33 -8.19
N ASP A 258 -8.95 -8.23 -7.86
CA ASP A 258 -10.22 -7.79 -8.41
C ASP A 258 -10.24 -6.28 -8.67
N GLY A 259 -11.26 -5.80 -9.36
CA GLY A 259 -11.44 -4.38 -9.62
C GLY A 259 -12.35 -4.09 -10.82
N PRO A 260 -12.63 -2.79 -11.06
CA PRO A 260 -13.63 -2.38 -12.06
C PRO A 260 -13.30 -2.82 -13.48
N LEU A 261 -12.03 -3.10 -13.80
CA LEU A 261 -11.64 -3.53 -15.14
C LEU A 261 -11.63 -5.05 -15.34
N ARG A 262 -11.92 -5.87 -14.31
CA ARG A 262 -11.82 -7.34 -14.39
C ARG A 262 -12.60 -7.91 -15.59
N GLY A 263 -13.88 -7.59 -15.70
CA GLY A 263 -14.72 -8.15 -16.79
C GLY A 263 -14.21 -7.80 -18.19
N LEU A 264 -13.79 -6.54 -18.39
CA LEU A 264 -13.21 -6.09 -19.64
C LEU A 264 -11.89 -6.81 -19.97
N LEU A 265 -10.97 -6.88 -19.00
CA LEU A 265 -9.67 -7.48 -19.20
C LEU A 265 -9.77 -9.01 -19.43
N GLN A 266 -10.64 -9.66 -18.68
CA GLN A 266 -10.85 -11.11 -18.80
C GLN A 266 -11.45 -11.50 -20.16
N SER A 267 -12.35 -10.69 -20.73
CA SER A 267 -12.92 -10.94 -22.05
C SER A 267 -11.92 -10.87 -23.20
N GLN A 268 -10.74 -10.29 -22.97
CA GLN A 268 -9.67 -10.12 -23.95
C GLN A 268 -8.46 -11.04 -23.70
N ALA A 269 -8.52 -11.88 -22.68
CA ALA A 269 -7.40 -12.71 -22.27
C ALA A 269 -7.31 -14.02 -23.06
N GLU A 270 -6.08 -14.55 -23.16
CA GLU A 270 -5.77 -15.83 -23.76
C GLU A 270 -5.88 -16.98 -22.75
N ASN A 271 -5.87 -18.23 -23.20
CA ASN A 271 -6.05 -19.42 -22.35
C ASN A 271 -4.91 -19.69 -21.37
N ASP A 272 -3.74 -19.09 -21.60
CA ASP A 272 -2.55 -19.16 -20.72
C ASP A 272 -2.51 -18.05 -19.65
N VAL A 273 -3.57 -17.23 -19.56
CA VAL A 273 -3.81 -16.26 -18.50
C VAL A 273 -4.85 -16.83 -17.54
N ILE A 274 -4.44 -17.04 -16.30
CA ILE A 274 -5.30 -17.57 -15.23
C ILE A 274 -5.79 -16.45 -14.35
N TRP A 275 -7.10 -16.31 -14.25
CA TRP A 275 -7.78 -15.30 -13.44
C TRP A 275 -8.13 -15.91 -12.09
N TRP A 276 -7.28 -15.68 -11.08
CA TRP A 276 -7.47 -16.20 -9.72
C TRP A 276 -8.63 -15.52 -9.01
N GLY A 277 -8.76 -14.23 -9.21
CA GLY A 277 -9.67 -13.39 -8.44
C GLY A 277 -9.05 -12.82 -7.16
N TYR A 278 -9.87 -12.25 -6.31
CA TYR A 278 -9.42 -11.71 -5.02
C TYR A 278 -9.09 -12.86 -4.06
N GLU A 279 -7.87 -12.84 -3.49
CA GLU A 279 -7.44 -13.81 -2.48
C GLU A 279 -7.45 -13.17 -1.09
N ALA A 280 -8.39 -13.59 -0.25
CA ALA A 280 -8.53 -13.11 1.11
C ALA A 280 -7.60 -13.83 2.10
N SER A 281 -7.24 -15.08 1.81
CA SER A 281 -6.40 -15.90 2.69
C SER A 281 -4.95 -15.47 2.66
N LEU A 282 -4.45 -14.96 3.78
CA LEU A 282 -3.06 -14.54 3.91
C LEU A 282 -2.06 -15.70 3.65
N PRO A 283 -2.24 -16.91 4.19
CA PRO A 283 -1.38 -18.05 3.84
C PRO A 283 -1.36 -18.38 2.34
N ARG A 284 -2.50 -18.26 1.65
CA ARG A 284 -2.57 -18.46 0.20
C ARG A 284 -1.89 -17.35 -0.58
N ARG A 285 -1.99 -16.09 -0.15
CA ARG A 285 -1.24 -14.98 -0.76
C ARG A 285 0.26 -15.18 -0.65
N VAL A 286 0.74 -15.62 0.52
CA VAL A 286 2.15 -15.97 0.72
C VAL A 286 2.55 -17.11 -0.22
N ALA A 287 1.78 -18.18 -0.28
CA ALA A 287 2.05 -19.32 -1.15
C ALA A 287 2.05 -18.97 -2.65
N LEU A 288 1.17 -18.07 -3.10
CA LEU A 288 1.13 -17.57 -4.47
C LEU A 288 2.42 -16.82 -4.84
N LEU A 289 2.95 -15.98 -3.94
CA LEU A 289 4.22 -15.30 -4.14
C LEU A 289 5.41 -16.26 -4.07
N GLN A 290 5.36 -17.25 -3.19
CA GLN A 290 6.39 -18.32 -3.11
C GLN A 290 6.41 -19.23 -4.34
N LEU A 291 5.26 -19.41 -5.01
CA LEU A 291 5.15 -20.16 -6.26
C LEU A 291 5.71 -19.38 -7.45
N ALA A 292 5.52 -18.06 -7.45
CA ALA A 292 5.85 -17.20 -8.58
C ALA A 292 7.36 -17.06 -8.77
N GLU A 293 7.83 -17.22 -10.00
CA GLU A 293 9.22 -16.92 -10.36
C GLU A 293 9.43 -15.43 -10.66
N VAL A 294 8.42 -14.79 -11.26
CA VAL A 294 8.46 -13.38 -11.64
C VAL A 294 7.19 -12.68 -11.19
N PHE A 295 7.36 -11.57 -10.48
CA PHE A 295 6.29 -10.64 -10.14
C PHE A 295 6.32 -9.44 -11.09
N LEU A 296 5.17 -9.08 -11.65
CA LEU A 296 5.03 -8.04 -12.66
C LEU A 296 4.10 -6.92 -12.15
N LEU A 297 4.62 -5.69 -12.07
CA LEU A 297 3.86 -4.52 -11.62
C LEU A 297 3.94 -3.39 -12.66
N PRO A 298 3.01 -3.34 -13.63
CA PRO A 298 3.06 -2.42 -14.78
C PRO A 298 2.41 -1.06 -14.51
N SER A 299 2.32 -0.61 -13.27
CA SER A 299 1.54 0.55 -12.83
C SER A 299 1.94 1.86 -13.52
N LEU A 300 0.99 2.76 -13.72
CA LEU A 300 1.21 4.12 -14.26
C LEU A 300 1.58 5.11 -13.17
N VAL A 301 1.05 4.92 -11.98
CA VAL A 301 1.31 5.71 -10.78
C VAL A 301 1.32 4.80 -9.56
N GLU A 302 2.19 5.09 -8.60
CA GLU A 302 2.27 4.41 -7.31
C GLU A 302 2.67 5.38 -6.20
N GLY A 303 2.35 5.03 -4.95
CA GLY A 303 3.04 5.59 -3.79
C GLY A 303 4.33 4.79 -3.53
N LEU A 304 4.18 3.73 -2.75
CA LEU A 304 5.12 2.62 -2.60
C LEU A 304 4.29 1.33 -2.47
N SER A 305 4.45 0.43 -3.43
CA SER A 305 3.63 -0.79 -3.52
C SER A 305 3.98 -1.80 -2.43
N LEU A 306 3.01 -2.10 -1.55
CA LEU A 306 3.17 -3.20 -0.59
C LEU A 306 3.29 -4.55 -1.29
N ALA A 307 2.53 -4.78 -2.37
CA ALA A 307 2.62 -6.04 -3.12
C ALA A 307 4.02 -6.25 -3.73
N LEU A 308 4.69 -5.17 -4.16
CA LEU A 308 6.09 -5.24 -4.61
C LEU A 308 7.02 -5.64 -3.45
N LEU A 309 6.88 -5.01 -2.29
CA LEU A 309 7.68 -5.35 -1.11
C LEU A 309 7.41 -6.79 -0.62
N GLU A 310 6.17 -7.26 -0.66
CA GLU A 310 5.77 -8.62 -0.34
C GLU A 310 6.43 -9.63 -1.31
N ALA A 311 6.40 -9.35 -2.61
CA ALA A 311 7.05 -10.17 -3.63
C ALA A 311 8.59 -10.20 -3.49
N MET A 312 9.20 -9.05 -3.25
CA MET A 312 10.64 -8.97 -2.97
C MET A 312 11.01 -9.73 -1.69
N ALA A 313 10.20 -9.63 -0.65
CA ALA A 313 10.40 -10.32 0.62
C ALA A 313 10.32 -11.85 0.49
N THR A 314 9.50 -12.37 -0.42
CA THR A 314 9.45 -13.81 -0.73
C THR A 314 10.58 -14.29 -1.65
N GLY A 315 11.45 -13.38 -2.11
CA GLY A 315 12.56 -13.72 -2.99
C GLY A 315 12.13 -13.95 -4.44
N THR A 316 11.02 -13.39 -4.87
CA THR A 316 10.51 -13.43 -6.24
C THR A 316 11.22 -12.38 -7.08
N ALA A 317 11.62 -12.70 -8.32
CA ALA A 317 12.16 -11.71 -9.25
C ALA A 317 11.10 -10.66 -9.58
N CYS A 318 11.42 -9.38 -9.41
CA CYS A 318 10.45 -8.30 -9.60
C CYS A 318 10.76 -7.45 -10.83
N VAL A 319 9.73 -7.19 -11.62
CA VAL A 319 9.72 -6.19 -12.70
C VAL A 319 8.64 -5.18 -12.40
N ALA A 320 9.00 -3.94 -12.20
CA ALA A 320 8.05 -2.87 -11.96
C ALA A 320 8.38 -1.63 -12.78
N THR A 321 7.39 -0.79 -13.00
CA THR A 321 7.61 0.53 -13.57
C THR A 321 8.31 1.45 -12.56
N ASP A 322 8.92 2.51 -13.07
CA ASP A 322 9.49 3.60 -12.26
C ASP A 322 8.39 4.57 -11.74
N ALA A 323 7.17 4.07 -11.53
CA ALA A 323 6.07 4.81 -10.94
C ALA A 323 6.30 5.01 -9.43
N GLY A 324 6.08 6.22 -8.94
CA GLY A 324 6.19 6.52 -7.52
C GLY A 324 7.57 6.19 -6.95
N ALA A 325 7.58 5.45 -5.87
CA ALA A 325 8.79 4.97 -5.20
C ALA A 325 9.28 3.59 -5.68
N ASP A 326 8.51 2.88 -6.52
CA ASP A 326 8.80 1.49 -6.87
C ASP A 326 10.13 1.35 -7.64
N GLY A 327 10.45 2.33 -8.51
CA GLY A 327 11.76 2.37 -9.18
C GLY A 327 12.92 2.52 -8.20
N GLU A 328 12.77 3.33 -7.14
CA GLU A 328 13.78 3.51 -6.09
C GLU A 328 14.01 2.22 -5.28
N VAL A 329 12.94 1.49 -4.99
CA VAL A 329 12.99 0.21 -4.26
C VAL A 329 13.80 -0.84 -5.01
N LEU A 330 13.66 -0.90 -6.33
CA LEU A 330 14.35 -1.87 -7.19
C LEU A 330 15.78 -1.48 -7.59
N GLN A 331 16.28 -0.31 -7.15
CA GLN A 331 17.66 0.11 -7.42
C GLN A 331 18.70 -0.87 -6.87
N GLY A 332 19.93 -0.77 -7.39
CA GLY A 332 21.04 -1.63 -6.97
C GLY A 332 20.92 -3.08 -7.48
N GLY A 333 20.13 -3.31 -8.53
CA GLY A 333 19.95 -4.63 -9.12
C GLY A 333 18.98 -5.53 -8.33
N ALA A 334 18.15 -4.94 -7.46
CA ALA A 334 17.13 -5.68 -6.70
C ALA A 334 15.89 -6.07 -7.54
N GLY A 335 15.88 -5.71 -8.82
CA GLY A 335 14.84 -6.04 -9.78
C GLY A 335 15.05 -5.31 -11.09
N ILE A 336 14.11 -5.42 -11.99
CA ILE A 336 14.14 -4.74 -13.29
C ILE A 336 13.14 -3.58 -13.25
N VAL A 337 13.66 -2.37 -13.48
CA VAL A 337 12.85 -1.16 -13.59
C VAL A 337 12.56 -0.87 -15.05
N ILE A 338 11.28 -0.69 -15.38
CA ILE A 338 10.84 -0.26 -16.71
C ILE A 338 10.18 1.11 -16.62
N SER A 339 10.14 1.86 -17.74
CA SER A 339 9.46 3.14 -17.78
C SER A 339 7.94 2.96 -17.77
N THR A 340 7.22 3.90 -17.16
CA THR A 340 5.75 4.01 -17.29
C THR A 340 5.30 4.30 -18.73
N GLN A 341 6.21 4.72 -19.62
CA GLN A 341 5.94 4.88 -21.04
C GLN A 341 6.35 3.63 -21.84
N GLY A 342 5.46 3.17 -22.73
CA GLY A 342 5.74 2.02 -23.59
C GLY A 342 5.88 0.68 -22.85
N VAL A 343 5.17 0.50 -21.74
CA VAL A 343 5.18 -0.70 -20.89
C VAL A 343 5.04 -1.98 -21.70
N THR A 344 4.07 -2.04 -22.64
CA THR A 344 3.86 -3.22 -23.51
C THR A 344 5.12 -3.58 -24.30
N THR A 345 5.82 -2.61 -24.88
CA THR A 345 7.03 -2.85 -25.69
C THR A 345 8.18 -3.35 -24.82
N GLN A 346 8.37 -2.75 -23.65
CA GLN A 346 9.42 -3.17 -22.71
C GLN A 346 9.17 -4.58 -22.18
N LEU A 347 7.94 -4.88 -21.74
CA LEU A 347 7.56 -6.23 -21.31
C LEU A 347 7.68 -7.26 -22.42
N ARG A 348 7.29 -6.90 -23.66
CA ARG A 348 7.47 -7.80 -24.82
C ARG A 348 8.92 -8.22 -25.03
N THR A 349 9.87 -7.33 -24.74
CA THR A 349 11.30 -7.62 -24.82
C THR A 349 11.80 -8.44 -23.61
N LEU A 350 11.28 -8.16 -22.42
CA LEU A 350 11.75 -8.78 -21.18
C LEU A 350 11.17 -10.18 -20.94
N LEU A 351 9.92 -10.43 -21.29
CA LEU A 351 9.26 -11.71 -21.02
C LEU A 351 10.02 -12.93 -21.61
N PRO A 352 10.55 -12.92 -22.86
CA PRO A 352 11.36 -14.00 -23.37
C PRO A 352 12.66 -14.17 -22.58
N VAL A 353 13.33 -13.09 -22.22
CA VAL A 353 14.57 -13.12 -21.44
C VAL A 353 14.35 -13.79 -20.08
N LEU A 354 13.29 -13.37 -19.37
CA LEU A 354 12.94 -13.94 -18.06
C LEU A 354 12.53 -15.42 -18.17
N ARG A 355 11.84 -15.80 -19.26
CA ARG A 355 11.55 -17.20 -19.54
C ARG A 355 12.84 -18.02 -19.76
N ASP A 356 13.76 -17.52 -20.57
CA ASP A 356 14.92 -18.28 -21.02
C ASP A 356 16.08 -18.29 -20.01
N GLN A 357 16.04 -17.41 -19.01
CA GLN A 357 17.13 -17.19 -18.04
C GLN A 357 16.70 -17.45 -16.58
N PRO A 358 16.44 -18.72 -16.18
CA PRO A 358 16.00 -19.02 -14.80
C PRO A 358 17.05 -18.66 -13.74
N VAL A 359 18.34 -18.69 -14.09
CA VAL A 359 19.40 -18.26 -13.19
C VAL A 359 19.33 -16.75 -12.93
N LEU A 360 18.99 -15.96 -13.94
CA LEU A 360 18.78 -14.51 -13.77
C LEU A 360 17.60 -14.24 -12.85
N THR A 361 16.46 -14.93 -13.01
CA THR A 361 15.29 -14.73 -12.15
C THR A 361 15.60 -15.13 -10.71
N ALA A 362 16.31 -16.22 -10.48
CA ALA A 362 16.74 -16.62 -9.14
C ALA A 362 17.65 -15.57 -8.48
N GLU A 363 18.65 -15.08 -9.20
CA GLU A 363 19.58 -14.04 -8.68
C GLU A 363 18.85 -12.72 -8.38
N LEU A 364 17.95 -12.28 -9.26
CA LEU A 364 17.11 -11.10 -9.01
C LEU A 364 16.26 -11.27 -7.75
N GLY A 365 15.68 -12.44 -7.54
CA GLY A 365 14.90 -12.74 -6.33
C GLY A 365 15.74 -12.67 -5.05
N LEU A 366 16.95 -13.22 -5.07
CA LEU A 366 17.89 -13.13 -3.93
C LEU A 366 18.25 -11.69 -3.61
N ARG A 367 18.55 -10.87 -4.62
CA ARG A 367 18.85 -9.44 -4.43
C ARG A 367 17.65 -8.64 -3.96
N ALA A 368 16.45 -8.95 -4.48
CA ALA A 368 15.20 -8.37 -4.03
C ALA A 368 15.00 -8.58 -2.52
N ARG A 369 15.15 -9.83 -2.06
CA ARG A 369 15.05 -10.20 -0.64
C ARG A 369 16.08 -9.47 0.21
N ALA A 370 17.34 -9.49 -0.19
CA ALA A 370 18.42 -8.82 0.55
C ALA A 370 18.13 -7.32 0.72
N ARG A 371 17.65 -6.65 -0.34
CA ARG A 371 17.30 -5.23 -0.29
C ARG A 371 16.14 -4.93 0.64
N VAL A 372 15.10 -5.78 0.65
CA VAL A 372 13.98 -5.61 1.59
C VAL A 372 14.46 -5.77 3.03
N GLN A 373 15.25 -6.80 3.31
CA GLN A 373 15.82 -7.03 4.66
C GLN A 373 16.71 -5.88 5.12
N GLU A 374 17.45 -5.26 4.18
CA GLU A 374 18.30 -4.11 4.51
C GLU A 374 17.50 -2.83 4.79
N ARG A 375 16.37 -2.57 4.07
CA ARG A 375 15.77 -1.22 4.03
C ARG A 375 14.28 -1.14 4.30
N TYR A 376 13.52 -2.21 4.05
CA TYR A 376 12.06 -2.15 3.97
C TYR A 376 11.35 -3.13 4.89
N THR A 377 12.00 -3.49 6.02
CA THR A 377 11.34 -4.33 7.02
C THR A 377 10.33 -3.51 7.84
N LEU A 378 9.29 -4.19 8.34
CA LEU A 378 8.31 -3.56 9.23
C LEU A 378 8.98 -3.02 10.50
N GLU A 379 9.97 -3.74 11.06
CA GLU A 379 10.72 -3.32 12.23
C GLU A 379 11.41 -1.97 12.01
N ARG A 380 12.08 -1.78 10.85
CA ARG A 380 12.74 -0.50 10.51
C ARG A 380 11.74 0.64 10.34
N ASN A 381 10.59 0.35 9.75
CA ASN A 381 9.51 1.32 9.61
C ASN A 381 9.04 1.78 11.01
N ILE A 382 8.81 0.83 11.93
CA ILE A 382 8.37 1.12 13.29
C ILE A 382 9.45 1.86 14.08
N ASP A 383 10.73 1.45 13.99
CA ASP A 383 11.86 2.16 14.63
C ASP A 383 11.90 3.64 14.22
N ALA A 384 11.71 3.92 12.93
CA ALA A 384 11.68 5.28 12.40
C ALA A 384 10.45 6.07 12.89
N LEU A 385 9.28 5.43 13.00
CA LEU A 385 8.08 6.04 13.56
C LEU A 385 8.23 6.36 15.04
N GLU A 386 8.75 5.44 15.86
CA GLU A 386 8.98 5.64 17.28
C GLU A 386 9.95 6.81 17.53
N LYS A 387 11.03 6.89 16.73
CA LYS A 387 11.96 8.01 16.80
C LYS A 387 11.26 9.34 16.47
N LEU A 388 10.47 9.39 15.41
CA LEU A 388 9.71 10.56 15.02
C LEU A 388 8.72 11.00 16.10
N TYR A 389 8.01 10.06 16.72
CA TYR A 389 7.06 10.35 17.79
C TYR A 389 7.77 10.88 19.05
N ALA A 390 8.89 10.26 19.42
CA ALA A 390 9.68 10.72 20.58
C ALA A 390 10.19 12.15 20.39
N GLU A 391 10.66 12.51 19.19
CA GLU A 391 11.11 13.88 18.89
C GLU A 391 9.97 14.91 19.07
N LEU A 392 8.75 14.57 18.65
CA LEU A 392 7.59 15.47 18.74
C LEU A 392 7.06 15.63 20.16
N THR A 393 6.95 14.53 20.91
CA THR A 393 6.45 14.56 22.28
C THR A 393 7.41 15.29 23.22
N LEU A 394 8.72 15.17 23.02
CA LEU A 394 9.72 15.94 23.79
C LEU A 394 9.65 17.45 23.51
N GLN A 395 9.38 17.86 22.27
CA GLN A 395 9.23 19.28 21.91
C GLN A 395 8.00 19.92 22.57
N THR A 396 6.93 19.16 22.75
CA THR A 396 5.68 19.64 23.37
C THR A 396 5.84 19.85 24.90
N ILE A 397 6.69 19.09 25.56
CA ILE A 397 6.97 19.22 27.01
C ILE A 397 7.89 20.42 27.31
N ALA A 398 8.68 20.86 26.32
CA ALA A 398 9.67 21.94 26.48
C ALA A 398 9.08 23.36 26.23
N VAL A 399 7.83 23.47 25.85
CA VAL A 399 7.08 24.73 25.63
C VAL A 399 6.06 24.92 26.75
#